data_b6b98daddb8887f6e7a1f0b3bb62d6bb
#
_entry.id   b6b98daddb8887f6e7a1f0b3bb62d6bb
#
_cell.length_a   1.000
_cell.length_b   1.000
_cell.length_c   1.000
_cell.angle_alpha   90.00
_cell.angle_beta   90.00
_cell.angle_gamma   90.00
#
_symmetry.space_group_name_H-M   'P 1'
#
loop_
_entity.id
_entity.type
_entity.pdbx_description
1 polymer ?
#
loop_
_entity_poly.entity_id
_entity_poly.type
_entity_poly.pdbx_seq_one_letter_code
_entity_poly.pdbx_strand_id
1 'polypeptide(L)'
;MQEACRDAGPIVFITAAGGALGAVINATGAAKMMADAIVAAGVPGILVPIIIGVIMRFPQGSGTTAMITGSAIIAPMISTLNINPYLAALSLCLTTMCPSYLNDSYFHVVTNFSGMDIKTSLKTWTIGSILVPAFGSAIFCILSIFIH
;
A
#
# COMPACT_ATOMS: atom_id res chain seq x y z
N MET A 1 -18.51 -20.75 -14.83
CA MET A 1 -17.36 -20.24 -15.59
C MET A 1 -17.46 -18.74 -15.87
N GLN A 2 -18.58 -18.24 -16.39
CA GLN A 2 -18.73 -16.82 -16.75
C GLN A 2 -18.62 -15.87 -15.54
N GLU A 3 -19.19 -16.22 -14.40
CA GLU A 3 -19.07 -15.47 -13.15
C GLU A 3 -17.61 -15.45 -12.64
N ALA A 4 -16.95 -16.60 -12.61
CA ALA A 4 -15.56 -16.68 -12.19
C ALA A 4 -14.62 -15.83 -13.06
N CYS A 5 -14.83 -15.79 -14.38
CA CYS A 5 -14.09 -14.93 -15.28
C CYS A 5 -14.40 -13.44 -15.05
N ARG A 6 -15.66 -13.12 -14.73
CA ARG A 6 -16.08 -11.74 -14.41
C ARG A 6 -15.40 -11.22 -13.14
N ASP A 7 -15.24 -12.07 -12.14
CA ASP A 7 -14.61 -11.70 -10.86
C ASP A 7 -13.08 -11.71 -10.95
N ALA A 8 -12.50 -12.66 -11.67
CA ALA A 8 -11.05 -12.76 -11.84
C ALA A 8 -10.47 -11.75 -12.84
N GLY A 9 -11.23 -11.36 -13.85
CA GLY A 9 -10.76 -10.45 -14.92
C GLY A 9 -10.17 -9.15 -14.41
N PRO A 10 -10.86 -8.37 -13.57
CA PRO A 10 -10.33 -7.13 -13.00
C PRO A 10 -9.04 -7.35 -12.19
N ILE A 11 -8.95 -8.43 -11.44
CA ILE A 11 -7.76 -8.74 -10.62
C ILE A 11 -6.55 -9.00 -11.52
N VAL A 12 -6.73 -9.85 -12.53
CA VAL A 12 -5.67 -10.16 -13.51
C VAL A 12 -5.23 -8.89 -14.27
N PHE A 13 -6.20 -8.09 -14.72
CA PHE A 13 -5.91 -6.85 -15.43
C PHE A 13 -5.13 -5.85 -14.58
N ILE A 14 -5.56 -5.61 -13.34
CA ILE A 14 -4.87 -4.69 -12.42
C ILE A 14 -3.46 -5.18 -12.10
N THR A 15 -3.29 -6.49 -11.89
CA THR A 15 -1.97 -7.08 -11.61
C THR A 15 -1.04 -6.94 -12.81
N ALA A 16 -1.53 -7.21 -14.01
CA ALA A 16 -0.76 -7.05 -15.25
C ALA A 16 -0.40 -5.59 -15.52
N ALA A 17 -1.35 -4.67 -15.34
CA ALA A 17 -1.12 -3.23 -15.50
C ALA A 17 -0.10 -2.70 -14.47
N GLY A 18 -0.19 -3.15 -13.21
CA GLY A 18 0.78 -2.82 -12.16
C GLY A 18 2.18 -3.32 -12.49
N GLY A 19 2.30 -4.56 -12.97
CA GLY A 19 3.57 -5.12 -13.43
C GLY A 19 4.17 -4.36 -14.61
N ALA A 20 3.34 -3.99 -15.61
CA ALA A 20 3.78 -3.18 -16.74
C ALA A 20 4.26 -1.79 -16.30
N LEU A 21 3.55 -1.14 -15.37
CA LEU A 21 3.97 0.13 -14.80
C LEU A 21 5.33 0.01 -14.10
N GLY A 22 5.52 -1.01 -13.27
CA GLY A 22 6.79 -1.27 -12.59
C GLY A 22 7.94 -1.50 -13.58
N ALA A 23 7.69 -2.24 -14.67
CA ALA A 23 8.67 -2.45 -15.72
C ALA A 23 9.07 -1.15 -16.44
N VAL A 24 8.11 -0.28 -16.74
CA VAL A 24 8.37 1.04 -17.33
C VAL A 24 9.17 1.93 -16.38
N ILE A 25 8.78 2.01 -15.10
CA ILE A 25 9.49 2.78 -14.07
C ILE A 25 10.95 2.31 -13.96
N ASN A 26 11.17 1.00 -14.01
CA ASN A 26 12.52 0.43 -13.95
C ASN A 26 13.32 0.72 -15.25
N ALA A 27 12.71 0.51 -16.42
CA ALA A 27 13.35 0.72 -17.71
C ALA A 27 13.74 2.19 -17.98
N THR A 28 12.95 3.14 -17.45
CA THR A 28 13.24 4.58 -17.54
C THR A 28 14.30 5.06 -16.56
N GLY A 29 14.71 4.23 -15.61
CA GLY A 29 15.60 4.62 -14.51
C GLY A 29 14.94 5.52 -13.45
N ALA A 30 13.65 5.81 -13.61
CA ALA A 30 12.92 6.68 -12.68
C ALA A 30 12.93 6.13 -11.25
N ALA A 31 12.81 4.82 -11.07
CA ALA A 31 12.90 4.18 -9.75
C ALA A 31 14.22 4.49 -9.05
N LYS A 32 15.34 4.39 -9.76
CA LYS A 32 16.66 4.70 -9.20
C LYS A 32 16.79 6.18 -8.85
N MET A 33 16.35 7.06 -9.73
CA MET A 33 16.38 8.52 -9.47
C MET A 33 15.54 8.88 -8.24
N MET A 34 14.35 8.30 -8.09
CA MET A 34 13.51 8.50 -6.91
C MET A 34 14.18 7.97 -5.64
N ALA A 35 14.75 6.76 -5.69
CA ALA A 35 15.46 6.18 -4.55
C ALA A 35 16.67 7.01 -4.15
N ASP A 36 17.50 7.44 -5.10
CA ASP A 36 18.67 8.28 -4.85
C ASP A 36 18.26 9.63 -4.23
N ALA A 37 17.17 10.24 -4.70
CA ALA A 37 16.65 11.48 -4.13
C ALA A 37 16.19 11.29 -2.66
N ILE A 38 15.53 10.16 -2.35
CA ILE A 38 15.09 9.83 -1.00
C ILE A 38 16.29 9.61 -0.07
N VAL A 39 17.30 8.87 -0.54
CA VAL A 39 18.55 8.64 0.21
C VAL A 39 19.27 9.95 0.45
N ALA A 40 19.37 10.81 -0.57
CA ALA A 40 19.98 12.14 -0.45
C ALA A 40 19.24 13.05 0.54
N ALA A 41 17.92 12.88 0.67
CA ALA A 41 17.12 13.59 1.67
C ALA A 41 17.26 13.05 3.10
N GLY A 42 18.05 11.99 3.30
CA GLY A 42 18.26 11.38 4.63
C GLY A 42 17.03 10.65 5.18
N VAL A 43 16.06 10.32 4.33
CA VAL A 43 14.86 9.58 4.74
C VAL A 43 15.21 8.10 4.93
N PRO A 44 14.92 7.49 6.09
CA PRO A 44 15.10 6.06 6.28
C PRO A 44 14.36 5.24 5.22
N GLY A 45 15.05 4.29 4.58
CA GLY A 45 14.50 3.51 3.46
C GLY A 45 13.17 2.82 3.80
N ILE A 46 12.98 2.38 5.05
CA ILE A 46 11.73 1.73 5.51
C ILE A 46 10.51 2.66 5.47
N LEU A 47 10.68 3.96 5.52
CA LEU A 47 9.56 4.91 5.42
C LEU A 47 9.01 5.00 3.99
N VAL A 48 9.78 4.63 2.98
CA VAL A 48 9.36 4.70 1.57
C VAL A 48 8.14 3.82 1.29
N PRO A 49 8.13 2.51 1.59
CA PRO A 49 6.95 1.68 1.41
C PRO A 49 5.75 2.14 2.27
N ILE A 50 5.99 2.68 3.46
CA ILE A 50 4.95 3.23 4.33
C ILE A 50 4.28 4.43 3.64
N ILE A 51 5.06 5.40 3.18
CA ILE A 51 4.55 6.62 2.53
C ILE A 51 3.83 6.29 1.21
N ILE A 52 4.43 5.43 0.38
CA ILE A 52 3.83 5.02 -0.89
C ILE A 52 2.53 4.27 -0.65
N GLY A 53 2.46 3.37 0.34
CA GLY A 53 1.25 2.66 0.69
C GLY A 53 0.10 3.60 1.06
N VAL A 54 0.35 4.58 1.90
CA VAL A 54 -0.65 5.60 2.29
C VAL A 54 -1.08 6.44 1.09
N ILE A 55 -0.13 6.96 0.30
CA ILE A 55 -0.43 7.80 -0.87
C ILE A 55 -1.26 7.04 -1.90
N MET A 56 -0.91 5.79 -2.19
CA MET A 56 -1.65 4.97 -3.16
C MET A 56 -3.06 4.64 -2.69
N ARG A 57 -3.25 4.46 -1.39
CA ARG A 57 -4.54 4.12 -0.80
C ARG A 57 -5.61 5.20 -1.02
N PHE A 58 -5.24 6.47 -0.87
CA PHE A 58 -6.18 7.59 -0.92
C PHE A 58 -6.97 7.66 -2.23
N PRO A 59 -6.36 7.75 -3.41
CA PRO A 59 -7.11 7.89 -4.66
C PRO A 59 -7.78 6.59 -5.11
N GLN A 60 -7.20 5.43 -4.78
CA GLN A 60 -7.68 4.15 -5.32
C GLN A 60 -8.87 3.55 -4.57
N GLY A 61 -9.04 3.90 -3.30
CA GLY A 61 -10.13 3.38 -2.46
C GLY A 61 -10.10 1.87 -2.21
N SER A 62 -9.20 1.12 -2.85
CA SER A 62 -9.05 -0.33 -2.73
C SER A 62 -7.66 -0.67 -2.19
N GLY A 63 -7.61 -1.35 -1.05
CA GLY A 63 -6.34 -1.80 -0.45
C GLY A 63 -5.56 -2.75 -1.35
N THR A 64 -6.24 -3.68 -1.99
CA THR A 64 -5.61 -4.65 -2.91
C THR A 64 -4.99 -3.96 -4.10
N THR A 65 -5.70 -3.02 -4.74
CA THR A 65 -5.17 -2.25 -5.88
C THR A 65 -3.99 -1.39 -5.46
N ALA A 66 -4.10 -0.72 -4.31
CA ALA A 66 -3.02 0.10 -3.75
C ALA A 66 -1.76 -0.72 -3.45
N MET A 67 -1.94 -1.94 -2.93
CA MET A 67 -0.84 -2.87 -2.65
C MET A 67 -0.13 -3.33 -3.92
N ILE A 68 -0.88 -3.73 -4.95
CA ILE A 68 -0.32 -4.17 -6.23
C ILE A 68 0.45 -3.03 -6.90
N THR A 69 -0.16 -1.85 -7.00
CA THR A 69 0.47 -0.68 -7.62
C THR A 69 1.68 -0.20 -6.82
N GLY A 70 1.55 -0.12 -5.49
CA GLY A 70 2.64 0.26 -4.60
C GLY A 70 3.82 -0.70 -4.66
N SER A 71 3.58 -2.01 -4.71
CA SER A 71 4.64 -3.01 -4.85
C SER A 71 5.38 -2.89 -6.17
N ALA A 72 4.69 -2.61 -7.27
CA ALA A 72 5.30 -2.39 -8.57
C ALA A 72 6.24 -1.15 -8.59
N ILE A 73 5.90 -0.11 -7.83
CA ILE A 73 6.73 1.08 -7.68
C ILE A 73 7.96 0.79 -6.78
N ILE A 74 7.76 0.09 -5.67
CA ILE A 74 8.81 -0.13 -4.67
C ILE A 74 9.81 -1.21 -5.09
N ALA A 75 9.36 -2.27 -5.75
CA ALA A 75 10.19 -3.42 -6.09
C ALA A 75 11.53 -3.05 -6.75
N PRO A 76 11.60 -2.18 -7.76
CA PRO A 76 12.86 -1.78 -8.38
C PRO A 76 13.74 -0.88 -7.46
N MET A 77 13.19 -0.33 -6.39
CA MET A 77 13.89 0.59 -5.48
C MET A 77 14.52 -0.13 -4.28
N ILE A 78 14.11 -1.35 -3.96
CA ILE A 78 14.50 -2.08 -2.75
C ILE A 78 16.01 -2.18 -2.60
N SER A 79 16.73 -2.53 -3.67
CA SER A 79 18.19 -2.68 -3.67
C SER A 79 18.91 -1.36 -3.43
N THR A 80 18.40 -0.26 -3.98
CA THR A 80 19.00 1.08 -3.81
C THR A 80 18.74 1.63 -2.42
N LEU A 81 17.56 1.38 -1.86
CA LEU A 81 17.19 1.81 -0.52
C LEU A 81 17.82 0.96 0.59
N ASN A 82 18.46 -0.15 0.24
CA ASN A 82 19.08 -1.10 1.16
C ASN A 82 18.14 -1.52 2.30
N ILE A 83 16.91 -1.90 1.95
CA ILE A 83 15.90 -2.35 2.90
C ILE A 83 15.60 -3.83 2.69
N ASN A 84 15.25 -4.50 3.78
CA ASN A 84 14.83 -5.89 3.71
C ASN A 84 13.52 -6.01 2.91
N PRO A 85 13.47 -6.83 1.83
CA PRO A 85 12.28 -6.96 0.98
C PRO A 85 11.03 -7.40 1.74
N TYR A 86 11.18 -8.24 2.76
CA TYR A 86 10.05 -8.71 3.56
C TYR A 86 9.47 -7.60 4.42
N LEU A 87 10.32 -6.78 5.03
CA LEU A 87 9.86 -5.61 5.80
C LEU A 87 9.20 -4.57 4.89
N ALA A 88 9.75 -4.34 3.70
CA ALA A 88 9.15 -3.45 2.70
C ALA A 88 7.76 -3.93 2.28
N ALA A 89 7.62 -5.21 1.97
CA ALA A 89 6.33 -5.80 1.59
C ALA A 89 5.30 -5.74 2.72
N LEU A 90 5.69 -6.11 3.94
CA LEU A 90 4.79 -6.09 5.10
C LEU A 90 4.35 -4.67 5.47
N SER A 91 5.25 -3.70 5.46
CA SER A 91 4.92 -2.30 5.74
C SER A 91 4.01 -1.70 4.67
N LEU A 92 4.23 -2.04 3.40
CA LEU A 92 3.33 -1.66 2.32
C LEU A 92 1.94 -2.28 2.49
N CYS A 93 1.86 -3.60 2.73
CA CYS A 93 0.60 -4.30 2.96
C CYS A 93 -0.20 -3.66 4.11
N LEU A 94 0.47 -3.35 5.21
CA LEU A 94 -0.15 -2.74 6.37
C LEU A 94 -0.70 -1.35 6.06
N THR A 95 0.07 -0.52 5.38
CA THR A 95 -0.31 0.88 5.10
C THR A 95 -1.32 1.04 3.99
N THR A 96 -1.38 0.10 3.04
CA THR A 96 -2.42 0.08 2.01
C THR A 96 -3.80 -0.32 2.54
N MET A 97 -3.89 -0.84 3.77
CA MET A 97 -5.18 -1.06 4.45
C MET A 97 -5.77 0.21 5.04
N CYS A 98 -5.02 1.30 5.13
CA CYS A 98 -5.37 2.55 5.80
C CYS A 98 -5.40 3.75 4.83
N PRO A 99 -6.32 4.70 5.00
CA PRO A 99 -7.57 4.59 5.77
C PRO A 99 -8.66 3.88 4.97
N SER A 100 -9.56 3.19 5.67
CA SER A 100 -10.80 2.68 5.07
C SER A 100 -11.92 3.70 5.28
N TYR A 101 -12.41 4.31 4.21
CA TYR A 101 -13.42 5.38 4.25
C TYR A 101 -14.37 5.30 3.04
N LEU A 102 -15.14 6.37 2.77
CA LEU A 102 -16.28 6.40 1.84
C LEU A 102 -16.01 5.85 0.41
N ASN A 103 -14.79 5.92 -0.09
CA ASN A 103 -14.44 5.37 -1.40
C ASN A 103 -14.03 3.89 -1.37
N ASP A 104 -13.99 3.28 -0.18
CA ASP A 104 -13.61 1.89 0.03
C ASP A 104 -14.85 1.00 0.07
N SER A 105 -14.91 -0.01 -0.80
CA SER A 105 -16.00 -0.98 -0.82
C SER A 105 -16.14 -1.71 0.54
N TYR A 106 -15.01 -1.97 1.20
CA TYR A 106 -15.00 -2.65 2.49
C TYR A 106 -15.59 -1.79 3.62
N PHE A 107 -15.41 -0.47 3.56
CA PHE A 107 -16.08 0.46 4.46
C PHE A 107 -17.60 0.30 4.41
N HIS A 108 -18.17 0.22 3.20
CA HIS A 108 -19.63 0.03 3.03
C HIS A 108 -20.10 -1.34 3.49
N VAL A 109 -19.31 -2.39 3.27
CA VAL A 109 -19.62 -3.72 3.78
C VAL A 109 -19.70 -3.70 5.31
N VAL A 110 -18.66 -3.19 5.98
CA VAL A 110 -18.65 -3.11 7.46
C VAL A 110 -19.78 -2.25 7.98
N THR A 111 -20.03 -1.08 7.38
CA THR A 111 -21.11 -0.18 7.77
C THR A 111 -22.48 -0.86 7.69
N ASN A 112 -22.77 -1.52 6.58
CA ASN A 112 -24.07 -2.17 6.35
C ASN A 112 -24.27 -3.39 7.26
N PHE A 113 -23.27 -4.26 7.38
CA PHE A 113 -23.38 -5.46 8.21
C PHE A 113 -23.42 -5.17 9.71
N SER A 114 -22.80 -4.07 10.16
CA SER A 114 -22.84 -3.66 11.57
C SER A 114 -24.06 -2.83 11.92
N GLY A 115 -24.89 -2.46 10.94
CA GLY A 115 -26.05 -1.60 11.16
C GLY A 115 -25.69 -0.17 11.62
N MET A 116 -24.44 0.24 11.40
CA MET A 116 -23.97 1.58 11.77
C MET A 116 -24.39 2.59 10.71
N ASP A 117 -24.64 3.84 11.15
CA ASP A 117 -24.74 4.97 10.23
C ASP A 117 -23.34 5.42 9.76
N ILE A 118 -23.27 6.10 8.64
CA ILE A 118 -22.02 6.55 8.02
C ILE A 118 -21.17 7.39 8.99
N LYS A 119 -21.78 8.24 9.79
CA LYS A 119 -21.09 9.10 10.74
C LYS A 119 -20.42 8.30 11.85
N THR A 120 -21.09 7.28 12.36
CA THR A 120 -20.54 6.36 13.37
C THR A 120 -19.43 5.52 12.77
N SER A 121 -19.61 5.00 11.55
CA SER A 121 -18.57 4.22 10.86
C SER A 121 -17.30 5.03 10.60
N LEU A 122 -17.41 6.30 10.21
CA LEU A 122 -16.25 7.18 10.06
C LEU A 122 -15.51 7.42 11.40
N LYS A 123 -16.24 7.50 12.51
CA LYS A 123 -15.63 7.72 13.82
C LYS A 123 -15.03 6.46 14.45
N THR A 124 -15.55 5.29 14.14
CA THR A 124 -15.11 4.03 14.73
C THR A 124 -14.20 3.27 13.78
N TRP A 125 -14.76 2.83 12.64
CA TRP A 125 -14.05 2.00 11.67
C TRP A 125 -12.88 2.74 11.00
N THR A 126 -13.11 3.96 10.50
CA THR A 126 -12.05 4.71 9.81
C THR A 126 -10.93 5.08 10.79
N ILE A 127 -11.25 5.53 12.02
CA ILE A 127 -10.21 5.82 13.02
C ILE A 127 -9.46 4.54 13.40
N GLY A 128 -10.15 3.43 13.62
CA GLY A 128 -9.53 2.13 13.89
C GLY A 128 -8.59 1.70 12.76
N SER A 129 -9.02 1.86 11.50
CA SER A 129 -8.21 1.54 10.32
C SER A 129 -6.96 2.42 10.17
N ILE A 130 -6.92 3.61 10.78
CA ILE A 130 -5.74 4.48 10.85
C ILE A 130 -4.80 4.05 11.99
N LEU A 131 -5.36 3.73 13.14
CA LEU A 131 -4.55 3.39 14.32
C LEU A 131 -3.74 2.11 14.11
N VAL A 132 -4.33 1.08 13.53
CA VAL A 132 -3.65 -0.22 13.31
C VAL A 132 -2.37 -0.06 12.47
N PRO A 133 -2.40 0.54 11.27
CA PRO A 133 -1.17 0.73 10.51
C PRO A 133 -0.22 1.78 11.11
N ALA A 134 -0.71 2.74 11.87
CA ALA A 134 0.16 3.67 12.58
C ALA A 134 1.04 2.94 13.62
N PHE A 135 0.43 2.12 14.48
CA PHE A 135 1.17 1.29 15.42
C PHE A 135 2.04 0.24 14.75
N GLY A 136 1.53 -0.42 13.72
CA GLY A 136 2.30 -1.41 12.97
C GLY A 136 3.50 -0.79 12.24
N SER A 137 3.35 0.40 11.66
CA SER A 137 4.47 1.12 11.04
C SER A 137 5.55 1.49 12.05
N ALA A 138 5.17 1.89 13.26
CA ALA A 138 6.13 2.15 14.33
C ALA A 138 6.91 0.86 14.69
N ILE A 139 6.24 -0.28 14.77
CA ILE A 139 6.90 -1.57 15.01
C ILE A 139 7.86 -1.92 13.87
N PHE A 140 7.46 -1.74 12.60
CA PHE A 140 8.35 -2.01 11.47
C PHE A 140 9.55 -1.07 11.41
N CYS A 141 9.39 0.19 11.79
CA CYS A 141 10.52 1.11 11.94
C CYS A 141 11.51 0.64 13.00
N ILE A 142 11.03 0.12 14.13
CA ILE A 142 11.89 -0.45 15.16
C ILE A 142 12.57 -1.73 14.65
N LEU A 143 11.82 -2.64 14.03
CA LEU A 143 12.36 -3.89 13.48
C LEU A 143 13.41 -3.65 12.40
N SER A 144 13.27 -2.60 11.59
CA SER A 144 14.24 -2.28 10.55
C SER A 144 15.63 -1.90 11.09
N ILE A 145 15.73 -1.55 12.37
CA ILE A 145 17.02 -1.29 13.04
C ILE A 145 17.77 -2.59 13.31
N PHE A 146 17.03 -3.68 13.54
CA PHE A 146 17.59 -5.00 13.90
C PHE A 146 17.72 -5.95 12.72
N ILE A 147 16.93 -5.75 11.65
CA ILE A 147 16.84 -6.64 10.49
C ILE A 147 17.27 -5.87 9.25
N HIS A 148 18.47 -6.12 8.82
CA HIS A 148 19.07 -5.55 7.60
C HIS A 148 19.00 -6.54 6.45
#